data_dc4464311dbc276336c2baca7e9e26d9
#
_entry.id   dc4464311dbc276336c2baca7e9e26d9
#
_cell.length_a   1.000
_cell.length_b   1.000
_cell.length_c   1.000
_cell.angle_alpha   90.00
_cell.angle_beta   90.00
_cell.angle_gamma   90.00
#
_symmetry.space_group_name_H-M   'P 1'
#
loop_
_entity.id
_entity.type
_entity.pdbx_description
1 polymer ?
#
loop_
_entity_poly.entity_id
_entity_poly.type
_entity_poly.pdbx_seq_one_letter_code
_entity_poly.pdbx_strand_id
1 'polypeptide(L)'
;SDRTGIDPCNTLIQLNEFDERTRSLIGNRLFNICCLVFNPSSSSEYSQFQFLKPSYRVSRLSQIGSDFCRALLSDVFNLPIRKALGARFDWVFEFSKISDVISNAPYNEVLDILWYTCSWISRYTTAEFSNEMYKALNSLFEEEYVGYRFIAGEIVPITDKSEAVEIEQACHTPFDGARTQLQKALCFLSDREHPDYKNCVKESISAVESVCKVISGNEKAALKDALNGLIANGMNIHG
;
A
#
# COMPACT_ATOMS: atom_id res chain seq x y z
N SER A 1 16.36 26.66 -14.77
CA SER A 1 17.53 25.83 -14.39
C SER A 1 17.62 25.81 -12.89
N ASP A 2 17.43 24.66 -12.33
CA ASP A 2 17.45 24.43 -10.91
C ASP A 2 18.89 24.63 -10.38
N ARG A 3 19.04 25.27 -9.23
CA ARG A 3 20.34 25.66 -8.64
C ARG A 3 21.19 24.46 -8.21
N THR A 4 20.69 23.24 -8.35
CA THR A 4 21.34 21.99 -7.89
C THR A 4 22.04 21.23 -9.01
N GLY A 5 21.89 21.61 -10.27
CA GLY A 5 22.49 20.90 -11.42
C GLY A 5 21.99 19.46 -11.59
N ILE A 6 20.87 19.12 -10.94
CA ILE A 6 20.17 17.86 -11.12
C ILE A 6 19.26 18.03 -12.33
N ASP A 7 19.36 17.12 -13.30
CA ASP A 7 18.47 17.07 -14.45
C ASP A 7 17.01 17.16 -14.02
N PRO A 8 16.15 17.90 -14.74
CA PRO A 8 14.75 17.96 -14.41
C PRO A 8 14.20 16.56 -14.38
N CYS A 9 13.46 16.25 -13.29
CA CYS A 9 12.74 15.00 -13.10
C CYS A 9 12.09 14.53 -14.39
N ASN A 10 12.12 13.23 -14.61
CA ASN A 10 11.41 12.57 -15.69
C ASN A 10 10.00 13.16 -15.77
N THR A 11 9.65 13.76 -16.90
CA THR A 11 8.29 14.30 -17.13
C THR A 11 7.34 13.21 -17.62
N LEU A 12 7.84 11.99 -17.81
CA LEU A 12 7.06 10.84 -18.26
C LEU A 12 6.64 9.98 -17.06
N ILE A 13 5.39 9.56 -17.07
CA ILE A 13 4.84 8.68 -16.04
C ILE A 13 5.52 7.31 -16.12
N GLN A 14 6.08 6.85 -15.01
CA GLN A 14 6.74 5.57 -14.85
C GLN A 14 5.68 4.50 -14.52
N LEU A 15 5.27 3.71 -15.49
CA LEU A 15 4.29 2.63 -15.34
C LEU A 15 4.92 1.24 -15.37
N ASN A 16 5.76 1.00 -16.36
CA ASN A 16 6.32 -0.33 -16.65
C ASN A 16 7.83 -0.41 -16.40
N GLU A 17 8.43 0.67 -15.98
CA GLU A 17 9.85 0.76 -15.66
C GLU A 17 10.07 1.87 -14.66
N PHE A 18 10.97 1.65 -13.70
CA PHE A 18 11.42 2.67 -12.76
C PHE A 18 12.87 3.00 -13.05
N ASP A 19 13.17 4.29 -13.13
CA ASP A 19 14.55 4.75 -13.28
C ASP A 19 15.39 4.47 -12.02
N GLU A 20 16.70 4.57 -12.15
CA GLU A 20 17.66 4.28 -11.07
C GLU A 20 17.43 5.18 -9.85
N ARG A 21 17.09 6.46 -10.08
CA ARG A 21 16.80 7.42 -9.01
C ARG A 21 15.56 7.01 -8.22
N THR A 22 14.47 6.71 -8.90
CA THR A 22 13.22 6.24 -8.30
C THR A 22 13.44 4.98 -7.47
N ARG A 23 14.18 4.00 -7.99
CA ARG A 23 14.53 2.76 -7.28
C ARG A 23 15.33 3.03 -6.01
N SER A 24 16.33 3.91 -6.10
CA SER A 24 17.15 4.30 -4.95
C SER A 24 16.32 5.00 -3.88
N LEU A 25 15.41 5.89 -4.28
CA LEU A 25 14.53 6.60 -3.34
C LEU A 25 13.51 5.65 -2.68
N ILE A 26 12.94 4.71 -3.43
CA ILE A 26 12.07 3.65 -2.91
C ILE A 26 12.84 2.82 -1.88
N GLY A 27 14.04 2.33 -2.21
CA GLY A 27 14.86 1.54 -1.30
C GLY A 27 15.21 2.27 -0.02
N ASN A 28 15.63 3.54 -0.12
CA ASN A 28 15.96 4.38 1.03
C ASN A 28 14.72 4.67 1.90
N ARG A 29 13.57 4.96 1.29
CA ARG A 29 12.32 5.20 2.04
C ARG A 29 11.90 3.95 2.80
N LEU A 30 11.95 2.81 2.14
CA LEU A 30 11.58 1.53 2.72
C LEU A 30 12.51 1.14 3.87
N PHE A 31 13.83 1.32 3.70
CA PHE A 31 14.81 1.10 4.76
C PHE A 31 14.53 1.97 5.98
N ASN A 32 14.27 3.27 5.77
CA ASN A 32 13.96 4.19 6.86
C ASN A 32 12.70 3.79 7.64
N ILE A 33 11.65 3.35 6.93
CA ILE A 33 10.43 2.83 7.56
C ILE A 33 10.74 1.57 8.39
N CYS A 34 11.51 0.64 7.85
CA CYS A 34 11.94 -0.56 8.56
C CYS A 34 12.80 -0.22 9.79
N CYS A 35 13.70 0.76 9.69
CA CYS A 35 14.49 1.25 10.83
C CYS A 35 13.61 1.79 11.95
N LEU A 36 12.61 2.60 11.62
CA LEU A 36 11.67 3.13 12.60
C LEU A 36 10.93 2.02 13.36
N VAL A 37 10.53 0.97 12.65
CA VAL A 37 9.69 -0.10 13.23
C VAL A 37 10.52 -1.20 13.89
N PHE A 38 11.62 -1.63 13.29
CA PHE A 38 12.35 -2.84 13.73
C PHE A 38 13.61 -2.53 14.54
N ASN A 39 14.14 -1.30 14.50
CA ASN A 39 15.33 -0.90 15.24
C ASN A 39 14.99 0.25 16.21
N PRO A 40 14.32 -0.04 17.33
CA PRO A 40 14.11 0.96 18.36
C PRO A 40 15.48 1.36 18.90
N SER A 41 15.97 2.52 18.46
CA SER A 41 17.19 3.10 19.04
C SER A 41 17.03 3.19 20.54
N SER A 42 18.07 2.85 21.27
CA SER A 42 18.15 2.80 22.73
C SER A 42 18.00 4.18 23.44
N SER A 43 17.53 5.19 22.75
CA SER A 43 17.20 6.49 23.31
C SER A 43 15.81 6.48 23.93
N SER A 44 15.78 6.40 25.17
CA SER A 44 14.91 6.62 26.32
C SER A 44 13.54 7.30 26.19
N GLU A 45 12.91 7.43 25.04
CA GLU A 45 11.59 8.04 24.96
C GLU A 45 10.54 7.01 24.48
N TYR A 46 9.87 6.41 25.45
CA TYR A 46 8.66 5.57 25.24
C TYR A 46 7.60 6.23 24.34
N SER A 47 7.65 7.55 24.13
CA SER A 47 6.78 8.30 23.23
C SER A 47 6.97 7.93 21.75
N GLN A 48 8.11 7.40 21.34
CA GLN A 48 8.39 7.01 19.97
C GLN A 48 7.67 5.71 19.54
N PHE A 49 7.14 4.94 20.48
CA PHE A 49 6.48 3.65 20.19
C PHE A 49 4.96 3.70 20.24
N GLN A 50 4.34 4.87 20.26
CA GLN A 50 2.88 5.03 20.22
C GLN A 50 2.25 4.46 18.93
N PHE A 51 3.05 4.23 17.90
CA PHE A 51 2.60 3.63 16.65
C PHE A 51 2.43 2.10 16.70
N LEU A 52 2.95 1.44 17.74
CA LEU A 52 2.80 -0.02 17.86
C LEU A 52 1.45 -0.37 18.49
N LYS A 53 0.85 -1.45 18.00
CA LYS A 53 -0.34 -2.02 18.64
C LYS A 53 0.01 -2.49 20.06
N PRO A 54 -0.87 -2.29 21.06
CA PRO A 54 -0.59 -2.63 22.45
C PRO A 54 -0.21 -4.09 22.71
N SER A 55 -0.57 -4.99 21.80
CA SER A 55 -0.27 -6.42 21.89
C SER A 55 1.20 -6.76 21.62
N TYR A 56 2.00 -5.83 21.10
CA TYR A 56 3.39 -6.09 20.74
C TYR A 56 4.38 -5.45 21.69
N ARG A 57 5.44 -6.20 21.99
CA ARG A 57 6.52 -5.74 22.89
C ARG A 57 7.71 -5.25 22.07
N VAL A 58 8.23 -4.09 22.43
CA VAL A 58 9.42 -3.48 21.81
C VAL A 58 10.61 -4.45 21.74
N SER A 59 10.80 -5.28 22.76
CA SER A 59 11.90 -6.27 22.83
C SER A 59 11.87 -7.34 21.73
N ARG A 60 10.77 -7.47 20.99
CA ARG A 60 10.65 -8.43 19.88
C ARG A 60 10.78 -7.80 18.48
N LEU A 61 10.89 -6.50 18.38
CA LEU A 61 10.87 -5.81 17.08
C LEU A 61 12.04 -6.20 16.17
N SER A 62 13.24 -6.32 16.71
CA SER A 62 14.40 -6.79 15.95
C SER A 62 14.22 -8.22 15.44
N GLN A 63 13.57 -9.09 16.21
CA GLN A 63 13.24 -10.45 15.76
C GLN A 63 12.19 -10.42 14.65
N ILE A 64 11.17 -9.55 14.77
CA ILE A 64 10.14 -9.36 13.75
C ILE A 64 10.76 -8.85 12.44
N GLY A 65 11.74 -7.93 12.51
CA GLY A 65 12.50 -7.47 11.36
C GLY A 65 13.33 -8.59 10.71
N SER A 66 13.93 -9.44 11.51
CA SER A 66 14.67 -10.61 11.03
C SER A 66 13.75 -11.64 10.35
N ASP A 67 12.57 -11.88 10.92
CA ASP A 67 11.58 -12.79 10.35
C ASP A 67 10.98 -12.22 9.06
N PHE A 68 10.77 -10.90 9.00
CA PHE A 68 10.37 -10.19 7.79
C PHE A 68 11.37 -10.37 6.64
N CYS A 69 12.65 -10.05 6.86
CA CYS A 69 13.66 -10.17 5.83
C CYS A 69 13.81 -11.62 5.36
N ARG A 70 13.73 -12.57 6.29
CA ARG A 70 13.79 -14.00 5.94
C ARG A 70 12.60 -14.41 5.08
N ALA A 71 11.39 -14.05 5.47
CA ALA A 71 10.18 -14.38 4.72
C ALA A 71 10.20 -13.74 3.33
N LEU A 72 10.56 -12.46 3.22
CA LEU A 72 10.63 -11.78 1.92
C LEU A 72 11.68 -12.42 1.00
N LEU A 73 12.88 -12.69 1.50
CA LEU A 73 13.97 -13.25 0.69
C LEU A 73 13.73 -14.73 0.31
N SER A 74 13.20 -15.56 1.23
CA SER A 74 13.00 -16.98 0.96
C SER A 74 11.67 -17.27 0.27
N ASP A 75 10.59 -16.70 0.76
CA ASP A 75 9.25 -17.13 0.39
C ASP A 75 8.72 -16.36 -0.83
N VAL A 76 9.16 -15.10 -1.01
CA VAL A 76 8.78 -14.28 -2.15
C VAL A 76 9.79 -14.39 -3.29
N PHE A 77 11.10 -14.23 -2.99
CA PHE A 77 12.14 -14.22 -4.03
C PHE A 77 12.88 -15.55 -4.20
N ASN A 78 12.55 -16.56 -3.41
CA ASN A 78 13.21 -17.86 -3.43
C ASN A 78 14.75 -17.79 -3.37
N LEU A 79 15.27 -16.75 -2.69
CA LEU A 79 16.71 -16.55 -2.53
C LEU A 79 17.23 -17.38 -1.36
N PRO A 80 18.40 -18.01 -1.50
CA PRO A 80 18.95 -18.85 -0.44
C PRO A 80 19.32 -18.00 0.78
N ILE A 81 18.64 -18.23 1.90
CA ILE A 81 19.05 -17.69 3.19
C ILE A 81 20.26 -18.51 3.64
N ARG A 82 21.43 -17.87 3.73
CA ARG A 82 22.58 -18.51 4.39
C ARG A 82 22.24 -18.68 5.87
N LYS A 83 21.92 -19.89 6.29
CA LYS A 83 21.98 -20.28 7.70
C LYS A 83 23.47 -20.26 8.10
N ALA A 84 23.98 -19.10 8.52
CA ALA A 84 25.22 -19.07 9.25
C ALA A 84 24.92 -19.71 10.61
N LEU A 85 25.39 -20.93 10.83
CA LEU A 85 25.36 -21.61 12.11
C LEU A 85 25.98 -20.69 13.16
N GLY A 86 25.16 -20.19 14.11
CA GLY A 86 25.60 -19.39 15.25
C GLY A 86 25.73 -17.86 15.05
N ALA A 87 25.57 -17.32 13.85
CA ALA A 87 25.54 -15.88 13.66
C ALA A 87 24.18 -15.30 14.02
N ARG A 88 24.17 -14.23 14.81
CA ARG A 88 22.95 -13.40 14.99
C ARG A 88 22.48 -12.94 13.61
N PHE A 89 21.27 -13.29 13.24
CA PHE A 89 20.64 -12.77 12.03
C PHE A 89 20.41 -11.28 12.23
N ASP A 90 21.12 -10.45 11.47
CA ASP A 90 20.96 -9.01 11.49
C ASP A 90 20.10 -8.57 10.30
N TRP A 91 18.88 -8.12 10.59
CA TRP A 91 17.96 -7.69 9.54
C TRP A 91 18.49 -6.51 8.72
N VAL A 92 19.32 -5.64 9.31
CA VAL A 92 19.93 -4.50 8.61
C VAL A 92 20.86 -5.01 7.51
N PHE A 93 21.66 -6.03 7.82
CA PHE A 93 22.54 -6.67 6.84
C PHE A 93 21.72 -7.40 5.75
N GLU A 94 20.68 -8.11 6.13
CA GLU A 94 19.84 -8.82 5.16
C GLU A 94 19.01 -7.84 4.29
N PHE A 95 18.69 -6.66 4.78
CA PHE A 95 18.00 -5.62 4.00
C PHE A 95 18.85 -5.11 2.83
N SER A 96 20.19 -5.17 2.90
CA SER A 96 21.04 -4.82 1.77
C SER A 96 20.72 -5.66 0.52
N LYS A 97 20.38 -6.93 0.70
CA LYS A 97 19.95 -7.81 -0.40
C LYS A 97 18.60 -7.41 -0.99
N ILE A 98 17.69 -6.92 -0.15
CA ILE A 98 16.41 -6.36 -0.60
C ILE A 98 16.67 -5.11 -1.44
N SER A 99 17.61 -4.26 -1.02
CA SER A 99 18.02 -3.08 -1.79
C SER A 99 18.62 -3.46 -3.15
N ASP A 100 19.43 -4.53 -3.20
CA ASP A 100 20.00 -5.05 -4.45
C ASP A 100 18.89 -5.56 -5.39
N VAL A 101 17.87 -6.22 -4.84
CA VAL A 101 16.70 -6.65 -5.62
C VAL A 101 15.93 -5.44 -6.14
N ILE A 102 15.62 -4.44 -5.29
CA ILE A 102 14.95 -3.20 -5.71
C ILE A 102 15.69 -2.51 -6.86
N SER A 103 17.02 -2.52 -6.83
CA SER A 103 17.85 -1.87 -7.86
C SER A 103 17.78 -2.59 -9.21
N ASN A 104 17.59 -3.90 -9.24
CA ASN A 104 17.77 -4.72 -10.44
C ASN A 104 16.50 -5.44 -10.92
N ALA A 105 15.50 -5.60 -10.07
CA ALA A 105 14.29 -6.33 -10.40
C ALA A 105 13.36 -5.56 -11.35
N PRO A 106 12.46 -6.23 -12.08
CA PRO A 106 11.37 -5.59 -12.81
C PRO A 106 10.49 -4.72 -11.88
N TYR A 107 9.83 -3.71 -12.45
CA TYR A 107 9.00 -2.75 -11.69
C TYR A 107 7.92 -3.43 -10.84
N ASN A 108 7.29 -4.48 -11.36
CA ASN A 108 6.25 -5.25 -10.66
C ASN A 108 6.79 -5.91 -9.39
N GLU A 109 7.98 -6.50 -9.44
CA GLU A 109 8.64 -7.08 -8.25
C GLU A 109 9.00 -6.00 -7.21
N VAL A 110 9.42 -4.80 -7.65
CA VAL A 110 9.66 -3.67 -6.75
C VAL A 110 8.37 -3.25 -6.04
N LEU A 111 7.24 -3.20 -6.76
CA LEU A 111 5.94 -2.91 -6.16
C LEU A 111 5.48 -4.02 -5.21
N ASP A 112 5.81 -5.29 -5.51
CA ASP A 112 5.51 -6.42 -4.62
C ASP A 112 6.32 -6.36 -3.32
N ILE A 113 7.60 -5.98 -3.40
CA ILE A 113 8.42 -5.71 -2.21
C ILE A 113 7.78 -4.62 -1.34
N LEU A 114 7.36 -3.53 -1.96
CA LEU A 114 6.71 -2.41 -1.27
C LEU A 114 5.42 -2.87 -0.59
N TRP A 115 4.54 -3.51 -1.34
CA TRP A 115 3.27 -4.00 -0.81
C TRP A 115 3.47 -5.00 0.34
N TYR A 116 4.36 -5.97 0.16
CA TYR A 116 4.67 -6.98 1.17
C TYR A 116 5.21 -6.35 2.45
N THR A 117 6.16 -5.40 2.31
CA THR A 117 6.76 -4.71 3.45
C THR A 117 5.73 -3.89 4.22
N CYS A 118 4.92 -3.11 3.50
CA CYS A 118 3.87 -2.30 4.12
C CYS A 118 2.79 -3.16 4.78
N SER A 119 2.38 -4.23 4.13
CA SER A 119 1.44 -5.21 4.69
C SER A 119 1.99 -5.90 5.94
N TRP A 120 3.28 -6.28 5.93
CA TRP A 120 3.94 -6.84 7.11
C TRP A 120 3.95 -5.87 8.28
N ILE A 121 4.40 -4.63 8.05
CA ILE A 121 4.48 -3.58 9.06
C ILE A 121 3.11 -3.27 9.66
N SER A 122 2.06 -3.17 8.83
CA SER A 122 0.70 -2.86 9.26
C SER A 122 0.08 -3.90 10.21
N ARG A 123 0.62 -5.12 10.25
CA ARG A 123 0.21 -6.12 11.24
C ARG A 123 0.57 -5.72 12.67
N TYR A 124 1.66 -4.99 12.84
CA TYR A 124 2.26 -4.64 14.14
C TYR A 124 2.01 -3.20 14.56
N THR A 125 1.66 -2.34 13.62
CA THR A 125 1.48 -0.90 13.82
C THR A 125 0.00 -0.50 13.87
N THR A 126 -0.26 0.71 14.38
CA THR A 126 -1.61 1.29 14.38
C THR A 126 -2.05 1.68 12.97
N ALA A 127 -3.36 1.86 12.78
CA ALA A 127 -3.91 2.30 11.49
C ALA A 127 -3.39 3.69 11.10
N GLU A 128 -3.23 4.58 12.10
CA GLU A 128 -2.71 5.93 11.89
C GLU A 128 -1.29 5.89 11.32
N PHE A 129 -0.41 5.05 11.89
CA PHE A 129 0.95 4.90 11.37
C PHE A 129 0.95 4.32 9.96
N SER A 130 0.13 3.29 9.71
CA SER A 130 0.02 2.69 8.38
C SER A 130 -0.45 3.71 7.33
N ASN A 131 -1.42 4.55 7.67
CA ASN A 131 -1.90 5.61 6.78
C ASN A 131 -0.81 6.65 6.50
N GLU A 132 -0.04 7.07 7.50
CA GLU A 132 1.08 8.01 7.30
C GLU A 132 2.20 7.38 6.44
N MET A 133 2.47 6.09 6.61
CA MET A 133 3.40 5.33 5.76
C MET A 133 2.94 5.33 4.30
N TYR A 134 1.66 5.03 4.03
CA TYR A 134 1.12 5.06 2.67
C TYR A 134 1.14 6.46 2.05
N LYS A 135 0.81 7.49 2.82
CA LYS A 135 0.92 8.89 2.37
C LYS A 135 2.35 9.27 1.99
N ALA A 136 3.33 8.87 2.81
CA ALA A 136 4.74 9.16 2.54
C ALA A 136 5.24 8.45 1.27
N LEU A 137 4.76 7.23 0.99
CA LEU A 137 5.06 6.51 -0.24
C LEU A 137 4.33 7.12 -1.45
N ASN A 138 3.07 7.51 -1.31
CA ASN A 138 2.33 8.20 -2.35
C ASN A 138 2.95 9.55 -2.72
N SER A 139 3.47 10.31 -1.73
CA SER A 139 4.22 11.55 -2.00
C SER A 139 5.47 11.29 -2.83
N LEU A 140 6.23 10.23 -2.50
CA LEU A 140 7.39 9.83 -3.30
C LEU A 140 6.98 9.42 -4.73
N PHE A 141 5.89 8.66 -4.88
CA PHE A 141 5.37 8.26 -6.18
C PHE A 141 4.94 9.48 -7.02
N GLU A 142 4.35 10.49 -6.39
CA GLU A 142 3.97 11.73 -7.05
C GLU A 142 5.20 12.54 -7.48
N GLU A 143 6.18 12.70 -6.60
CA GLU A 143 7.42 13.44 -6.86
C GLU A 143 8.25 12.81 -8.00
N GLU A 144 8.28 11.48 -8.09
CA GLU A 144 9.06 10.74 -9.09
C GLU A 144 8.20 10.29 -10.29
N TYR A 145 6.98 10.81 -10.44
CA TYR A 145 6.07 10.48 -11.56
C TYR A 145 5.77 8.97 -11.70
N VAL A 146 5.74 8.25 -10.59
CA VAL A 146 5.32 6.83 -10.58
C VAL A 146 3.81 6.75 -10.78
N GLY A 147 3.37 5.93 -11.73
CA GLY A 147 1.96 5.78 -12.12
C GLY A 147 1.14 4.85 -11.21
N TYR A 148 1.52 4.72 -9.95
CA TYR A 148 0.87 3.87 -8.97
C TYR A 148 0.57 4.64 -7.70
N ARG A 149 -0.47 4.20 -6.96
CA ARG A 149 -0.82 4.76 -5.64
C ARG A 149 -1.19 3.65 -4.67
N PHE A 150 -0.80 3.83 -3.40
CA PHE A 150 -1.37 3.06 -2.30
C PHE A 150 -2.77 3.60 -1.99
N ILE A 151 -3.77 2.74 -2.09
CA ILE A 151 -5.16 3.03 -1.75
C ILE A 151 -5.68 1.88 -0.90
N ALA A 152 -6.13 2.17 0.31
CA ALA A 152 -6.64 1.19 1.27
C ALA A 152 -5.71 -0.03 1.48
N GLY A 153 -4.40 0.17 1.37
CA GLY A 153 -3.38 -0.86 1.56
C GLY A 153 -2.97 -1.62 0.30
N GLU A 154 -3.62 -1.39 -0.83
CA GLU A 154 -3.28 -1.97 -2.13
C GLU A 154 -2.52 -0.97 -3.00
N ILE A 155 -1.65 -1.44 -3.90
CA ILE A 155 -0.95 -0.61 -4.88
C ILE A 155 -1.66 -0.77 -6.23
N VAL A 156 -2.27 0.29 -6.71
CA VAL A 156 -3.07 0.28 -7.93
C VAL A 156 -2.55 1.27 -8.97
N PRO A 157 -2.70 0.96 -10.28
CA PRO A 157 -2.26 1.83 -11.37
C PRO A 157 -3.22 3.00 -11.55
N ILE A 158 -3.05 4.06 -10.77
CA ILE A 158 -3.84 5.28 -10.84
C ILE A 158 -2.90 6.46 -10.98
N THR A 159 -3.09 7.26 -12.02
CA THR A 159 -2.26 8.42 -12.34
C THR A 159 -2.90 9.74 -11.93
N ASP A 160 -4.23 9.80 -11.90
CA ASP A 160 -4.97 11.00 -11.50
C ASP A 160 -5.10 11.08 -9.97
N LYS A 161 -4.73 12.23 -9.43
CA LYS A 161 -4.74 12.47 -7.98
C LYS A 161 -6.17 12.58 -7.43
N SER A 162 -7.09 13.19 -8.18
CA SER A 162 -8.48 13.35 -7.75
C SER A 162 -9.15 11.99 -7.69
N GLU A 163 -8.94 11.15 -8.69
CA GLU A 163 -9.44 9.77 -8.73
C GLU A 163 -8.94 8.96 -7.53
N ALA A 164 -7.64 9.04 -7.24
CA ALA A 164 -7.05 8.34 -6.09
C ALA A 164 -7.68 8.78 -4.76
N VAL A 165 -7.92 10.07 -4.57
CA VAL A 165 -8.56 10.62 -3.37
C VAL A 165 -10.02 10.18 -3.26
N GLU A 166 -10.77 10.18 -4.37
CA GLU A 166 -12.17 9.75 -4.39
C GLU A 166 -12.31 8.25 -4.04
N ILE A 167 -11.44 7.41 -4.59
CA ILE A 167 -11.44 5.98 -4.27
C ILE A 167 -11.05 5.75 -2.81
N GLU A 168 -10.05 6.46 -2.30
CA GLU A 168 -9.65 6.36 -0.88
C GLU A 168 -10.82 6.75 0.04
N GLN A 169 -11.52 7.84 -0.27
CA GLN A 169 -12.71 8.26 0.48
C GLN A 169 -13.83 7.22 0.40
N ALA A 170 -14.08 6.64 -0.77
CA ALA A 170 -15.06 5.58 -0.94
C ALA A 170 -14.73 4.33 -0.11
N CYS A 171 -13.45 3.98 0.03
CA CYS A 171 -13.00 2.87 0.87
C CYS A 171 -13.19 3.12 2.37
N HIS A 172 -13.31 4.39 2.79
CA HIS A 172 -13.61 4.78 4.18
C HIS A 172 -15.11 4.94 4.46
N THR A 173 -15.97 4.50 3.55
CA THR A 173 -17.45 4.55 3.74
C THR A 173 -17.88 3.85 5.03
N PRO A 174 -18.90 4.34 5.73
CA PRO A 174 -19.47 3.66 6.90
C PRO A 174 -20.24 2.37 6.57
N PHE A 175 -20.52 2.13 5.29
CA PHE A 175 -21.26 0.97 4.83
C PHE A 175 -20.35 -0.26 4.67
N ASP A 176 -20.41 -1.21 5.62
CA ASP A 176 -19.51 -2.38 5.65
C ASP A 176 -19.57 -3.23 4.36
N GLY A 177 -20.76 -3.42 3.80
CA GLY A 177 -20.93 -4.16 2.54
C GLY A 177 -20.20 -3.49 1.37
N ALA A 178 -20.34 -2.17 1.23
CA ALA A 178 -19.67 -1.42 0.18
C ALA A 178 -18.15 -1.43 0.37
N ARG A 179 -17.67 -1.21 1.59
CA ARG A 179 -16.24 -1.26 1.92
C ARG A 179 -15.62 -2.61 1.56
N THR A 180 -16.31 -3.71 1.88
CA THR A 180 -15.85 -5.07 1.54
C THR A 180 -15.76 -5.29 0.04
N GLN A 181 -16.74 -4.80 -0.73
CA GLN A 181 -16.73 -4.95 -2.18
C GLN A 181 -15.65 -4.06 -2.84
N LEU A 182 -15.46 -2.82 -2.36
CA LEU A 182 -14.41 -1.94 -2.85
C LEU A 182 -13.01 -2.53 -2.57
N GLN A 183 -12.79 -3.12 -1.40
CA GLN A 183 -11.53 -3.80 -1.11
C GLN A 183 -11.26 -4.96 -2.07
N LYS A 184 -12.27 -5.75 -2.42
CA LYS A 184 -12.13 -6.81 -3.43
C LYS A 184 -11.85 -6.23 -4.82
N ALA A 185 -12.52 -5.14 -5.19
CA ALA A 185 -12.27 -4.47 -6.47
C ALA A 185 -10.82 -4.01 -6.57
N LEU A 186 -10.28 -3.40 -5.51
CA LEU A 186 -8.88 -2.98 -5.45
C LEU A 186 -7.92 -4.19 -5.54
N CYS A 187 -8.20 -5.30 -4.86
CA CYS A 187 -7.40 -6.53 -4.98
C CYS A 187 -7.35 -7.04 -6.42
N PHE A 188 -8.48 -7.03 -7.15
CA PHE A 188 -8.50 -7.42 -8.56
C PHE A 188 -7.74 -6.44 -9.46
N LEU A 189 -7.73 -5.16 -9.13
CA LEU A 189 -7.01 -4.11 -9.88
C LEU A 189 -5.51 -4.13 -9.57
N SER A 190 -5.12 -4.53 -8.36
CA SER A 190 -3.73 -4.52 -7.89
C SER A 190 -2.91 -5.72 -8.39
N ASP A 191 -3.52 -6.75 -8.97
CA ASP A 191 -2.80 -7.84 -9.62
C ASP A 191 -2.07 -7.30 -10.86
N ARG A 192 -0.75 -7.29 -10.79
CA ARG A 192 0.11 -6.66 -11.82
C ARG A 192 0.36 -7.55 -13.02
N GLU A 193 0.25 -8.86 -12.83
CA GLU A 193 0.48 -9.84 -13.91
C GLU A 193 -0.81 -10.14 -14.67
N HIS A 194 -1.91 -10.28 -13.94
CA HIS A 194 -3.21 -10.69 -14.49
C HIS A 194 -4.37 -9.88 -13.89
N PRO A 195 -4.41 -8.54 -14.09
CA PRO A 195 -5.46 -7.71 -13.51
C PRO A 195 -6.84 -8.14 -14.02
N ASP A 196 -7.73 -8.46 -13.09
CA ASP A 196 -9.09 -8.88 -13.43
C ASP A 196 -10.04 -7.68 -13.44
N TYR A 197 -9.95 -6.88 -14.49
CA TYR A 197 -10.80 -5.71 -14.68
C TYR A 197 -12.30 -6.04 -14.67
N LYS A 198 -12.69 -7.22 -15.15
CA LYS A 198 -14.10 -7.63 -15.18
C LYS A 198 -14.66 -7.81 -13.78
N ASN A 199 -13.95 -8.51 -12.91
CA ASN A 199 -14.36 -8.67 -11.53
C ASN A 199 -14.17 -7.37 -10.72
N CYS A 200 -13.16 -6.57 -11.01
CA CYS A 200 -13.01 -5.23 -10.43
C CYS A 200 -14.26 -4.38 -10.67
N VAL A 201 -14.72 -4.25 -11.91
CA VAL A 201 -15.95 -3.50 -12.25
C VAL A 201 -17.19 -4.10 -11.58
N LYS A 202 -17.31 -5.42 -11.58
CA LYS A 202 -18.44 -6.12 -10.93
C LYS A 202 -18.51 -5.82 -9.43
N GLU A 203 -17.40 -5.90 -8.71
CA GLU A 203 -17.36 -5.63 -7.29
C GLU A 203 -17.61 -4.13 -6.99
N SER A 204 -17.12 -3.22 -7.85
CA SER A 204 -17.40 -1.79 -7.74
C SER A 204 -18.90 -1.48 -7.87
N ILE A 205 -19.58 -2.09 -8.85
CA ILE A 205 -21.04 -1.97 -9.01
C ILE A 205 -21.76 -2.56 -7.79
N SER A 206 -21.31 -3.70 -7.28
CA SER A 206 -21.90 -4.34 -6.09
C SER A 206 -21.74 -3.47 -4.84
N ALA A 207 -20.66 -2.69 -4.74
CA ALA A 207 -20.48 -1.71 -3.66
C ALA A 207 -21.57 -0.62 -3.72
N VAL A 208 -21.82 -0.05 -4.90
CA VAL A 208 -22.87 0.96 -5.12
C VAL A 208 -24.25 0.37 -4.80
N GLU A 209 -24.54 -0.85 -5.26
CA GLU A 209 -25.80 -1.53 -4.93
C GLU A 209 -25.99 -1.72 -3.43
N SER A 210 -24.92 -2.06 -2.71
CA SER A 210 -24.96 -2.23 -1.26
C SER A 210 -25.34 -0.94 -0.55
N VAL A 211 -24.76 0.20 -0.94
CA VAL A 211 -25.12 1.52 -0.40
C VAL A 211 -26.57 1.86 -0.72
N CYS A 212 -26.99 1.69 -1.97
CA CYS A 212 -28.35 2.00 -2.41
C CYS A 212 -29.40 1.19 -1.63
N LYS A 213 -29.14 -0.10 -1.37
CA LYS A 213 -30.04 -0.96 -0.57
C LYS A 213 -30.21 -0.45 0.85
N VAL A 214 -29.11 -0.02 1.50
CA VAL A 214 -29.17 0.51 2.86
C VAL A 214 -29.93 1.82 2.90
N ILE A 215 -29.63 2.77 1.99
CA ILE A 215 -30.27 4.09 1.98
C ILE A 215 -31.76 3.99 1.62
N SER A 216 -32.13 3.10 0.68
CA SER A 216 -33.55 2.90 0.29
C SER A 216 -34.34 2.07 1.30
N GLY A 217 -33.68 1.40 2.26
CA GLY A 217 -34.33 0.44 3.18
C GLY A 217 -34.86 -0.82 2.50
N ASN A 218 -34.46 -1.10 1.25
CA ASN A 218 -34.92 -2.24 0.47
C ASN A 218 -33.77 -3.17 0.10
N GLU A 219 -33.56 -4.21 0.87
CA GLU A 219 -32.48 -5.20 0.66
C GLU A 219 -32.58 -5.97 -0.66
N LYS A 220 -33.79 -6.03 -1.27
CA LYS A 220 -34.03 -6.77 -2.51
C LYS A 220 -34.04 -5.88 -3.77
N ALA A 221 -33.86 -4.56 -3.59
CA ALA A 221 -33.85 -3.65 -4.73
C ALA A 221 -32.67 -3.93 -5.66
N ALA A 222 -32.94 -4.03 -6.96
CA ALA A 222 -31.90 -3.90 -7.96
C ALA A 222 -31.36 -2.47 -7.98
N LEU A 223 -30.14 -2.26 -8.45
CA LEU A 223 -29.51 -0.93 -8.50
C LEU A 223 -30.44 0.13 -9.12
N LYS A 224 -31.09 -0.20 -10.23
CA LYS A 224 -32.02 0.69 -10.92
C LYS A 224 -33.20 1.13 -10.04
N ASP A 225 -33.79 0.18 -9.31
CA ASP A 225 -34.96 0.44 -8.46
C ASP A 225 -34.56 1.29 -7.23
N ALA A 226 -33.41 0.99 -6.65
CA ALA A 226 -32.86 1.76 -5.55
C ALA A 226 -32.51 3.20 -5.96
N LEU A 227 -31.86 3.38 -7.11
CA LEU A 227 -31.56 4.71 -7.65
C LEU A 227 -32.84 5.50 -7.95
N ASN A 228 -33.83 4.89 -8.58
CA ASN A 228 -35.12 5.56 -8.82
C ASN A 228 -35.81 5.98 -7.51
N GLY A 229 -35.73 5.15 -6.48
CA GLY A 229 -36.24 5.46 -5.14
C GLY A 229 -35.52 6.66 -4.50
N LEU A 230 -34.20 6.74 -4.64
CA LEU A 230 -33.40 7.85 -4.13
C LEU A 230 -33.71 9.17 -4.85
N ILE A 231 -33.85 9.14 -6.18
CA ILE A 231 -34.23 10.29 -6.99
C ILE A 231 -35.63 10.76 -6.61
N ALA A 232 -36.59 9.86 -6.45
CA ALA A 232 -37.96 10.17 -6.03
C ALA A 232 -38.01 10.83 -4.62
N ASN A 233 -37.04 10.49 -3.75
CA ASN A 233 -36.89 11.09 -2.43
C ASN A 233 -36.06 12.40 -2.42
N GLY A 234 -35.77 12.97 -3.57
CA GLY A 234 -35.14 14.28 -3.71
C GLY A 234 -33.61 14.26 -3.69
N MET A 235 -32.97 13.10 -3.80
CA MET A 235 -31.52 13.02 -3.94
C MET A 235 -31.12 13.41 -5.37
N ASN A 236 -30.40 14.51 -5.53
CA ASN A 236 -29.83 14.91 -6.81
C ASN A 236 -28.58 14.05 -7.11
N ILE A 237 -28.74 13.09 -8.01
CA ILE A 237 -27.62 12.29 -8.54
C ILE A 237 -27.21 12.99 -9.86
N HIS A 238 -26.40 14.03 -9.76
CA HIS A 238 -25.73 14.63 -10.90
C HIS A 238 -24.33 14.03 -11.00
N GLY A 239 -24.08 13.31 -12.08
CA GLY A 239 -22.76 12.91 -12.55
C GLY A 239 -22.09 14.06 -13.28
#